data_270a59d7e49449e7a61d5f97c3e8915e
#
_entry.id   270a59d7e49449e7a61d5f97c3e8915e
#
_cell.length_a   1.000
_cell.length_b   1.000
_cell.length_c   1.000
_cell.angle_alpha   90.00
_cell.angle_beta   90.00
_cell.angle_gamma   90.00
#
_symmetry.space_group_name_H-M   'P 1'
#
loop_
_entity.id
_entity.type
_entity.pdbx_description
1 polymer ?
#
loop_
_entity_poly.entity_id
_entity_poly.type
_entity_poly.pdbx_seq_one_letter_code
_entity_poly.pdbx_strand_id
1 'polypeptide(L)'
;FLSDFQVIRLFRACGCVKTKGISVEFLFAYILGNAFRSSSFYMQQRMQELRGCFSKNTYYRFLANPHVNWLHFTTRLAVRIIEQFLKPLTSENRRECFVIDDSLYERAGYKRTELAARVFDHVSMRYKKGFRLLTLGWTDGASFLPVNSVLLSSTKDENILGKRCSFDHRTLSHKRQEMACEKATTV
;
A
#
# COMPACT_ATOMS: atom_id res chain seq x y z
N PHE A 1 -8.63 -11.95 13.17
CA PHE A 1 -8.22 -11.46 11.83
C PHE A 1 -6.90 -12.07 11.38
N LEU A 2 -5.77 -11.91 12.12
CA LEU A 2 -4.47 -12.42 11.67
C LEU A 2 -4.45 -13.94 11.52
N SER A 3 -5.07 -14.67 12.43
CA SER A 3 -5.21 -16.14 12.40
C SER A 3 -6.22 -16.60 11.35
N ASP A 4 -7.41 -16.01 11.34
CA ASP A 4 -8.55 -16.44 10.51
C ASP A 4 -8.21 -16.34 9.02
N PHE A 5 -7.60 -15.24 8.62
CA PHE A 5 -7.13 -15.04 7.24
C PHE A 5 -5.70 -15.52 6.99
N GLN A 6 -5.06 -16.18 7.96
CA GLN A 6 -3.69 -16.70 7.86
C GLN A 6 -2.70 -15.64 7.31
N VAL A 7 -2.81 -14.42 7.80
CA VAL A 7 -2.11 -13.25 7.25
C VAL A 7 -0.59 -13.45 7.20
N ILE A 8 -0.01 -14.02 8.26
CA ILE A 8 1.44 -14.25 8.33
C ILE A 8 1.91 -15.30 7.32
N ARG A 9 1.09 -16.32 7.05
CA ARG A 9 1.39 -17.30 5.99
C ARG A 9 1.38 -16.65 4.61
N LEU A 10 0.43 -15.75 4.35
CA LEU A 10 0.40 -14.95 3.12
C LEU A 10 1.63 -14.06 2.99
N PHE A 11 2.03 -13.37 4.05
CA PHE A 11 3.23 -12.54 4.06
C PHE A 11 4.48 -13.33 3.66
N ARG A 12 4.68 -14.50 4.28
CA ARG A 12 5.81 -15.37 3.95
C ARG A 12 5.79 -15.80 2.49
N ALA A 13 4.63 -16.17 1.97
CA ALA A 13 4.46 -16.54 0.56
C ALA A 13 4.70 -15.36 -0.41
N CYS A 14 4.59 -14.12 0.07
CA CYS A 14 4.86 -12.91 -0.69
C CYS A 14 6.28 -12.34 -0.48
N GLY A 15 7.21 -13.14 0.01
CA GLY A 15 8.61 -12.77 0.16
C GLY A 15 8.95 -12.04 1.48
N CYS A 16 8.00 -11.90 2.40
CA CYS A 16 8.26 -11.31 3.69
C CYS A 16 8.83 -12.35 4.67
N VAL A 17 10.10 -12.67 4.50
CA VAL A 17 10.82 -13.60 5.39
C VAL A 17 11.76 -12.82 6.30
N LYS A 18 11.66 -13.07 7.60
CA LYS A 18 12.54 -12.48 8.62
C LYS A 18 12.94 -13.55 9.62
N THR A 19 14.22 -13.80 9.70
CA THR A 19 14.79 -14.89 10.51
C THR A 19 15.37 -14.44 11.86
N LYS A 20 15.65 -13.13 12.01
CA LYS A 20 16.28 -12.57 13.21
C LYS A 20 15.56 -11.33 13.72
N GLY A 21 15.59 -11.13 15.04
CA GLY A 21 15.02 -9.96 15.73
C GLY A 21 13.48 -10.01 15.79
N ILE A 22 12.84 -8.84 15.80
CA ILE A 22 11.38 -8.71 15.96
C ILE A 22 10.62 -9.45 14.85
N SER A 23 9.63 -10.24 15.21
CA SER A 23 8.85 -11.05 14.25
C SER A 23 8.05 -10.20 13.27
N VAL A 24 7.79 -10.74 12.08
CA VAL A 24 6.92 -10.12 11.07
C VAL A 24 5.50 -9.92 11.62
N GLU A 25 5.01 -10.90 12.37
CA GLU A 25 3.69 -10.86 12.99
C GLU A 25 3.53 -9.67 13.93
N PHE A 26 4.50 -9.47 14.82
CA PHE A 26 4.50 -8.33 15.75
C PHE A 26 4.53 -6.99 15.00
N LEU A 27 5.42 -6.84 14.02
CA LEU A 27 5.55 -5.60 13.23
C LEU A 27 4.26 -5.30 12.46
N PHE A 28 3.66 -6.32 11.85
CA PHE A 28 2.42 -6.13 11.10
C PHE A 28 1.23 -5.82 12.01
N ALA A 29 1.08 -6.55 13.12
CA ALA A 29 0.04 -6.27 14.11
C ALA A 29 0.18 -4.85 14.67
N TYR A 30 1.41 -4.39 14.91
CA TYR A 30 1.69 -3.02 15.34
C TYR A 30 1.26 -1.98 14.28
N ILE A 31 1.60 -2.20 13.01
CA ILE A 31 1.22 -1.30 11.90
C ILE A 31 -0.29 -1.23 11.76
N LEU A 32 -0.94 -2.38 11.77
CA LEU A 32 -2.41 -2.48 11.69
C LEU A 32 -3.08 -1.80 12.89
N GLY A 33 -2.56 -2.02 14.10
CA GLY A 33 -3.05 -1.37 15.32
C GLY A 33 -2.95 0.16 15.27
N ASN A 34 -1.91 0.69 14.64
CA ASN A 34 -1.74 2.14 14.47
C ASN A 34 -2.81 2.77 13.58
N ALA A 35 -3.27 2.05 12.54
CA ALA A 35 -4.35 2.51 11.68
C ALA A 35 -5.65 2.72 12.48
N PHE A 36 -5.96 1.82 13.42
CA PHE A 36 -7.13 1.94 14.29
C PHE A 36 -6.99 2.98 15.41
N ARG A 37 -5.76 3.27 15.84
CA ARG A 37 -5.49 4.25 16.90
C ARG A 37 -5.32 5.68 16.37
N SER A 38 -5.37 5.88 15.06
CA SER A 38 -5.07 7.17 14.41
C SER A 38 -3.74 7.78 14.87
N SER A 39 -2.78 6.92 15.25
CA SER A 39 -1.48 7.31 15.78
C SER A 39 -0.36 6.92 14.82
N SER A 40 0.59 7.82 14.61
CA SER A 40 1.76 7.52 13.79
C SER A 40 2.91 6.96 14.65
N PHE A 41 3.75 6.15 14.02
CA PHE A 41 5.00 5.70 14.63
C PHE A 41 5.84 6.85 15.23
N TYR A 42 5.89 7.98 14.52
CA TYR A 42 6.62 9.18 14.97
C TYR A 42 6.05 9.75 16.27
N MET A 43 4.72 9.85 16.38
CA MET A 43 4.06 10.33 17.61
C MET A 43 4.34 9.41 18.79
N GLN A 44 4.18 8.10 18.61
CA GLN A 44 4.45 7.11 19.66
C GLN A 44 5.92 7.09 20.08
N GLN A 45 6.85 7.30 19.15
CA GLN A 45 8.26 7.42 19.47
C GLN A 45 8.54 8.67 20.32
N ARG A 46 7.92 9.81 20.01
CA ARG A 46 8.05 11.02 20.82
C ARG A 46 7.46 10.87 22.22
N MET A 47 6.34 10.16 22.34
CA MET A 47 5.69 9.86 23.62
C MET A 47 6.38 8.73 24.40
N GLN A 48 7.47 8.17 23.89
CA GLN A 48 8.22 7.05 24.47
C GLN A 48 7.41 5.77 24.68
N GLU A 49 6.25 5.62 24.07
CA GLU A 49 5.37 4.46 24.15
C GLU A 49 6.03 3.17 23.61
N LEU A 50 7.03 3.32 22.74
CA LEU A 50 7.78 2.22 22.10
C LEU A 50 9.10 1.91 22.77
N ARG A 51 9.34 2.43 23.99
CA ARG A 51 10.61 2.26 24.68
C ARG A 51 10.88 0.77 24.90
N GLY A 52 12.00 0.27 24.34
CA GLY A 52 12.42 -1.13 24.45
C GLY A 52 11.74 -2.14 23.51
N CYS A 53 10.69 -1.76 22.76
CA CYS A 53 10.03 -2.70 21.85
C CYS A 53 10.85 -2.96 20.58
N PHE A 54 11.17 -1.92 19.83
CA PHE A 54 12.00 -2.00 18.62
C PHE A 54 12.45 -0.61 18.15
N SER A 55 13.50 -0.60 17.32
CA SER A 55 14.08 0.64 16.80
C SER A 55 13.31 1.20 15.60
N LYS A 56 13.44 2.51 15.38
CA LYS A 56 12.97 3.21 14.16
C LYS A 56 13.45 2.52 12.88
N ASN A 57 14.70 2.06 12.85
CA ASN A 57 15.27 1.39 11.70
C ASN A 57 14.58 0.05 11.41
N THR A 58 14.18 -0.71 12.44
CA THR A 58 13.43 -1.96 12.27
C THR A 58 12.10 -1.73 11.57
N TYR A 59 11.36 -0.69 11.99
CA TYR A 59 10.07 -0.31 11.39
C TYR A 59 10.20 0.07 9.91
N TYR A 60 11.10 1.02 9.62
CA TYR A 60 11.23 1.50 8.25
C TYR A 60 11.86 0.47 7.30
N ARG A 61 12.80 -0.35 7.76
CA ARG A 61 13.34 -1.46 6.97
C ARG A 61 12.28 -2.51 6.64
N PHE A 62 11.35 -2.76 7.54
CA PHE A 62 10.23 -3.65 7.26
C PHE A 62 9.34 -3.09 6.14
N LEU A 63 8.94 -1.83 6.23
CA LEU A 63 8.09 -1.17 5.23
C LEU A 63 8.79 -1.01 3.87
N ALA A 64 10.08 -0.70 3.88
CA ALA A 64 10.88 -0.47 2.68
C ALA A 64 11.55 -1.74 2.14
N ASN A 65 11.15 -2.94 2.58
CA ASN A 65 11.77 -4.18 2.13
C ASN A 65 11.54 -4.38 0.62
N PRO A 66 12.61 -4.40 -0.21
CA PRO A 66 12.50 -4.47 -1.66
C PRO A 66 12.06 -5.84 -2.20
N HIS A 67 12.06 -6.88 -1.35
CA HIS A 67 11.71 -8.25 -1.72
C HIS A 67 10.26 -8.62 -1.39
N VAL A 68 9.54 -7.77 -0.67
CA VAL A 68 8.13 -8.03 -0.34
C VAL A 68 7.23 -7.62 -1.49
N ASN A 69 6.48 -8.58 -2.02
CA ASN A 69 5.44 -8.30 -3.01
C ASN A 69 4.15 -7.85 -2.33
N TRP A 70 4.07 -6.55 -2.04
CA TRP A 70 2.92 -5.95 -1.37
C TRP A 70 1.63 -6.07 -2.19
N LEU A 71 1.70 -5.86 -3.50
CA LEU A 71 0.54 -5.98 -4.39
C LEU A 71 -0.02 -7.41 -4.37
N HIS A 72 0.85 -8.41 -4.48
CA HIS A 72 0.43 -9.81 -4.39
C HIS A 72 -0.14 -10.15 -3.01
N PHE A 73 0.45 -9.61 -1.94
CA PHE A 73 -0.05 -9.80 -0.59
C PHE A 73 -1.46 -9.22 -0.40
N THR A 74 -1.69 -7.96 -0.78
CA THR A 74 -3.00 -7.30 -0.64
C THR A 74 -4.06 -8.00 -1.49
N THR A 75 -3.73 -8.36 -2.74
CA THR A 75 -4.63 -9.12 -3.63
C THR A 75 -5.03 -10.46 -3.01
N ARG A 76 -4.06 -11.26 -2.53
CA ARG A 76 -4.36 -12.57 -1.92
C ARG A 76 -5.16 -12.45 -0.62
N LEU A 77 -4.88 -11.42 0.17
CA LEU A 77 -5.65 -11.13 1.38
C LEU A 77 -7.08 -10.73 1.03
N ALA A 78 -7.26 -9.85 0.04
CA ALA A 78 -8.58 -9.45 -0.44
C ALA A 78 -9.40 -10.65 -0.95
N VAL A 79 -8.79 -11.51 -1.78
CA VAL A 79 -9.44 -12.74 -2.26
C VAL A 79 -9.93 -13.60 -1.10
N ARG A 80 -9.11 -13.79 -0.05
CA ARG A 80 -9.55 -14.55 1.13
C ARG A 80 -10.72 -13.91 1.86
N ILE A 81 -10.67 -12.59 2.05
CA ILE A 81 -11.76 -11.87 2.72
C ILE A 81 -13.05 -11.99 1.89
N ILE A 82 -12.96 -11.81 0.58
CA ILE A 82 -14.11 -11.92 -0.33
C ILE A 82 -14.69 -13.33 -0.28
N GLU A 83 -13.87 -14.35 -0.53
CA GLU A 83 -14.35 -15.74 -0.66
C GLU A 83 -14.86 -16.32 0.68
N GLN A 84 -14.16 -16.03 1.78
CA GLN A 84 -14.48 -16.64 3.06
C GLN A 84 -15.49 -15.85 3.90
N PHE A 85 -15.63 -14.55 3.66
CA PHE A 85 -16.41 -13.69 4.54
C PHE A 85 -17.50 -12.92 3.79
N LEU A 86 -17.20 -12.28 2.67
CA LEU A 86 -18.17 -11.41 1.99
C LEU A 86 -19.14 -12.19 1.10
N LYS A 87 -18.65 -13.11 0.28
CA LYS A 87 -19.52 -13.92 -0.60
C LYS A 87 -20.58 -14.73 0.15
N PRO A 88 -20.30 -15.38 1.29
CA PRO A 88 -21.34 -16.06 2.06
C PRO A 88 -22.46 -15.16 2.58
N LEU A 89 -22.23 -13.85 2.66
CA LEU A 89 -23.20 -12.83 3.07
C LEU A 89 -23.94 -12.19 1.89
N THR A 90 -23.50 -12.48 0.66
CA THR A 90 -24.08 -11.97 -0.57
C THR A 90 -25.31 -12.76 -0.96
N SER A 91 -26.35 -12.12 -1.47
CA SER A 91 -27.55 -12.77 -2.02
C SER A 91 -27.42 -13.00 -3.53
N GLU A 92 -28.13 -13.99 -4.07
CA GLU A 92 -28.15 -14.30 -5.51
C GLU A 92 -28.63 -13.13 -6.38
N ASN A 93 -29.36 -12.18 -5.79
CA ASN A 93 -29.86 -10.99 -6.48
C ASN A 93 -28.81 -9.88 -6.61
N ARG A 94 -27.63 -10.03 -6.03
CA ARG A 94 -26.55 -9.04 -6.09
C ARG A 94 -25.57 -9.38 -7.19
N ARG A 95 -25.05 -8.35 -7.86
CA ARG A 95 -24.04 -8.52 -8.90
C ARG A 95 -22.67 -8.12 -8.35
N GLU A 96 -21.74 -9.04 -8.45
CA GLU A 96 -20.33 -8.75 -8.16
C GLU A 96 -19.70 -7.96 -9.31
N CYS A 97 -18.97 -6.91 -9.01
CA CYS A 97 -18.19 -6.16 -9.98
C CYS A 97 -16.90 -5.61 -9.41
N PHE A 98 -15.96 -5.30 -10.30
CA PHE A 98 -14.76 -4.52 -9.95
C PHE A 98 -15.01 -3.06 -10.22
N VAL A 99 -14.50 -2.21 -9.32
CA VAL A 99 -14.56 -0.76 -9.42
C VAL A 99 -13.13 -0.24 -9.47
N ILE A 100 -12.85 0.64 -10.41
CA ILE A 100 -11.57 1.34 -10.50
C ILE A 100 -11.83 2.82 -10.22
N ASP A 101 -11.09 3.37 -9.26
CA ASP A 101 -11.14 4.79 -8.91
C ASP A 101 -9.75 5.41 -8.98
N ASP A 102 -9.71 6.68 -9.38
CA ASP A 102 -8.50 7.46 -9.53
C ASP A 102 -8.61 8.75 -8.72
N SER A 103 -7.93 8.79 -7.61
CA SER A 103 -7.96 9.88 -6.64
C SER A 103 -6.63 10.63 -6.60
N LEU A 104 -6.66 11.91 -6.26
CA LEU A 104 -5.44 12.68 -6.01
C LEU A 104 -4.88 12.38 -4.62
N TYR A 105 -3.59 12.05 -4.56
CA TYR A 105 -2.83 11.92 -3.33
C TYR A 105 -1.78 13.03 -3.22
N GLU A 106 -2.16 14.16 -2.62
CA GLU A 106 -1.29 15.34 -2.49
C GLU A 106 -0.19 15.13 -1.43
N ARG A 107 1.02 15.67 -1.71
CA ARG A 107 2.19 15.54 -0.82
C ARG A 107 2.88 16.90 -0.61
N ALA A 108 2.76 17.47 0.58
CA ALA A 108 3.47 18.69 0.95
C ALA A 108 5.00 18.52 0.89
N GLY A 109 5.52 17.35 1.30
CA GLY A 109 6.95 17.02 1.26
C GLY A 109 7.44 16.44 -0.06
N TYR A 110 6.86 16.81 -1.20
CA TYR A 110 7.10 16.22 -2.51
C TYR A 110 8.58 16.11 -2.92
N LYS A 111 9.42 17.10 -2.59
CA LYS A 111 10.86 17.07 -2.91
C LYS A 111 11.63 15.93 -2.26
N ARG A 112 11.15 15.42 -1.11
CA ARG A 112 11.75 14.29 -0.37
C ARG A 112 11.03 12.99 -0.60
N THR A 113 9.89 13.03 -1.29
CA THR A 113 9.07 11.84 -1.59
C THR A 113 9.50 11.29 -2.93
N GLU A 114 9.87 10.02 -2.97
CA GLU A 114 10.29 9.34 -4.20
C GLU A 114 9.20 9.43 -5.26
N LEU A 115 9.59 9.78 -6.49
CA LEU A 115 8.72 9.89 -7.67
C LEU A 115 7.50 10.82 -7.53
N ALA A 116 7.42 11.66 -6.49
CA ALA A 116 6.34 12.63 -6.43
C ALA A 116 6.37 13.55 -7.66
N ALA A 117 5.23 13.73 -8.30
CA ALA A 117 5.13 14.41 -9.58
C ALA A 117 4.13 15.58 -9.55
N ARG A 118 4.15 16.35 -10.62
CA ARG A 118 3.11 17.33 -10.94
C ARG A 118 1.94 16.58 -11.57
N VAL A 119 0.81 16.54 -10.86
CA VAL A 119 -0.40 15.80 -11.25
C VAL A 119 -1.54 16.77 -11.47
N PHE A 120 -2.30 16.59 -12.53
CA PHE A 120 -3.47 17.42 -12.79
C PHE A 120 -4.66 16.94 -11.94
N ASP A 121 -5.25 17.87 -11.21
CA ASP A 121 -6.45 17.66 -10.40
C ASP A 121 -7.68 18.11 -11.21
N HIS A 122 -8.49 17.17 -11.65
CA HIS A 122 -9.69 17.44 -12.43
C HIS A 122 -10.80 18.15 -11.65
N VAL A 123 -10.78 18.07 -10.31
CA VAL A 123 -11.78 18.73 -9.46
C VAL A 123 -11.47 20.23 -9.34
N SER A 124 -10.23 20.59 -9.01
CA SER A 124 -9.83 21.98 -8.87
C SER A 124 -9.29 22.61 -10.17
N MET A 125 -9.22 21.84 -11.26
CA MET A 125 -8.66 22.23 -12.56
C MET A 125 -7.28 22.86 -12.47
N ARG A 126 -6.43 22.32 -11.57
CA ARG A 126 -5.06 22.82 -11.29
C ARG A 126 -4.07 21.69 -11.15
N TYR A 127 -2.80 22.00 -11.37
CA TYR A 127 -1.72 21.08 -11.06
C TYR A 127 -1.43 21.06 -9.57
N LYS A 128 -1.39 19.88 -9.00
CA LYS A 128 -1.00 19.59 -7.62
C LYS A 128 0.30 18.79 -7.59
N LYS A 129 0.89 18.66 -6.41
CA LYS A 129 2.16 17.94 -6.21
C LYS A 129 1.91 16.67 -5.40
N GLY A 130 2.17 15.53 -5.98
CA GLY A 130 1.88 14.24 -5.34
C GLY A 130 1.81 13.09 -6.34
N PHE A 131 0.74 12.34 -6.26
CA PHE A 131 0.49 11.14 -7.07
C PHE A 131 -0.99 11.05 -7.45
N ARG A 132 -1.27 10.26 -8.47
CA ARG A 132 -2.59 9.69 -8.69
C ARG A 132 -2.64 8.36 -7.92
N LEU A 133 -3.64 8.17 -7.08
CA LEU A 133 -3.89 6.92 -6.38
C LEU A 133 -4.95 6.15 -7.17
N LEU A 134 -4.49 5.18 -7.95
CA LEU A 134 -5.37 4.26 -8.66
C LEU A 134 -5.73 3.11 -7.73
N THR A 135 -7.02 2.92 -7.47
CA THR A 135 -7.53 1.88 -6.56
C THR A 135 -8.45 0.94 -7.32
N LEU A 136 -8.16 -0.37 -7.21
CA LEU A 136 -9.05 -1.43 -7.63
C LEU A 136 -9.82 -1.92 -6.40
N GLY A 137 -11.14 -1.89 -6.47
CA GLY A 137 -12.04 -2.42 -5.44
C GLY A 137 -12.93 -3.52 -5.99
N TRP A 138 -13.45 -4.36 -5.10
CA TRP A 138 -14.52 -5.32 -5.35
C TRP A 138 -15.77 -4.89 -4.60
N THR A 139 -16.93 -5.09 -5.20
CA THR A 139 -18.22 -4.84 -4.57
C THR A 139 -19.27 -5.83 -5.05
N ASP A 140 -20.23 -6.13 -4.18
CA ASP A 140 -21.47 -6.87 -4.48
C ASP A 140 -22.70 -5.94 -4.48
N GLY A 141 -22.48 -4.62 -4.47
CA GLY A 141 -23.51 -3.60 -4.37
C GLY A 141 -23.89 -3.22 -2.94
N ALA A 142 -23.57 -4.03 -1.93
CA ALA A 142 -23.79 -3.70 -0.52
C ALA A 142 -22.46 -3.57 0.26
N SER A 143 -21.48 -4.41 -0.08
CA SER A 143 -20.15 -4.39 0.51
C SER A 143 -19.16 -3.81 -0.49
N PHE A 144 -18.14 -3.10 0.00
CA PHE A 144 -17.01 -2.65 -0.80
C PHE A 144 -15.70 -3.04 -0.11
N LEU A 145 -14.79 -3.65 -0.87
CA LEU A 145 -13.46 -4.00 -0.40
C LEU A 145 -12.39 -3.49 -1.36
N PRO A 146 -11.48 -2.59 -0.93
CA PRO A 146 -10.29 -2.27 -1.71
C PRO A 146 -9.41 -3.51 -1.86
N VAL A 147 -9.16 -3.92 -3.10
CA VAL A 147 -8.32 -5.09 -3.42
C VAL A 147 -6.86 -4.68 -3.48
N ASN A 148 -6.61 -3.59 -4.21
CA ASN A 148 -5.25 -3.09 -4.41
C ASN A 148 -5.23 -1.60 -4.72
N SER A 149 -4.09 -0.96 -4.48
CA SER A 149 -3.89 0.43 -4.84
C SER A 149 -2.46 0.69 -5.29
N VAL A 150 -2.30 1.54 -6.29
CA VAL A 150 -0.99 1.94 -6.84
C VAL A 150 -0.90 3.46 -6.87
N LEU A 151 0.26 3.97 -6.44
CA LEU A 151 0.58 5.40 -6.58
C LEU A 151 1.24 5.61 -7.95
N LEU A 152 0.55 6.30 -8.83
CA LEU A 152 1.05 6.66 -10.15
C LEU A 152 1.69 8.06 -10.11
N SER A 153 2.88 8.14 -10.69
CA SER A 153 3.63 9.37 -10.90
C SER A 153 3.33 9.95 -12.30
N SER A 154 4.35 10.34 -13.01
CA SER A 154 4.26 10.81 -14.40
C SER A 154 5.07 9.93 -15.33
N THR A 155 4.54 9.71 -16.53
CA THR A 155 5.29 9.07 -17.63
C THR A 155 6.38 9.98 -18.19
N LYS A 156 6.30 11.29 -17.89
CA LYS A 156 7.27 12.30 -18.33
C LYS A 156 8.18 12.68 -17.18
N ASP A 157 9.47 12.50 -17.35
CA ASP A 157 10.48 12.80 -16.32
C ASP A 157 10.48 14.29 -15.90
N GLU A 158 10.17 15.21 -16.82
CA GLU A 158 10.07 16.65 -16.55
C GLU A 158 9.00 17.03 -15.49
N ASN A 159 8.00 16.17 -15.29
CA ASN A 159 6.97 16.35 -14.30
C ASN A 159 7.31 15.71 -12.94
N ILE A 160 8.36 14.90 -12.87
CA ILE A 160 8.79 14.26 -11.63
C ILE A 160 9.57 15.30 -10.82
N LEU A 161 9.07 15.63 -9.64
CA LEU A 161 9.61 16.65 -8.73
C LEU A 161 10.37 16.04 -7.55
N GLY A 162 10.06 14.80 -7.24
CA GLY A 162 10.66 14.05 -6.14
C GLY A 162 11.96 13.37 -6.55
N LYS A 163 12.62 12.78 -5.56
CA LYS A 163 13.83 12.00 -5.79
C LYS A 163 13.50 10.71 -6.56
N ARG A 164 14.43 10.26 -7.38
CA ARG A 164 14.41 8.90 -7.94
C ARG A 164 15.49 8.08 -7.25
N CYS A 165 15.09 7.04 -6.51
CA CYS A 165 16.03 6.11 -5.90
C CYS A 165 16.52 5.09 -6.95
N SER A 166 17.76 4.64 -6.83
CA SER A 166 18.28 3.56 -7.65
C SER A 166 18.02 2.24 -6.95
N PHE A 167 17.38 1.31 -7.64
CA PHE A 167 17.16 -0.06 -7.18
C PHE A 167 17.75 -1.05 -8.18
N ASP A 168 18.19 -2.19 -7.68
CA ASP A 168 18.56 -3.32 -8.56
C ASP A 168 17.29 -3.73 -9.35
N HIS A 169 17.42 -3.82 -10.68
CA HIS A 169 16.35 -4.15 -11.62
C HIS A 169 15.64 -5.48 -11.34
N ARG A 170 16.29 -6.38 -10.60
CA ARG A 170 15.70 -7.66 -10.18
C ARG A 170 14.77 -7.54 -8.98
N THR A 171 14.73 -6.40 -8.31
CA THR A 171 13.93 -6.20 -7.12
C THR A 171 12.50 -5.78 -7.45
N LEU A 172 11.57 -6.11 -6.53
CA LEU A 172 10.18 -5.66 -6.64
C LEU A 172 10.04 -4.14 -6.42
N SER A 173 11.01 -3.52 -5.76
CA SER A 173 11.04 -2.05 -5.65
C SER A 173 11.30 -1.38 -7.00
N HIS A 174 12.19 -1.94 -7.81
CA HIS A 174 12.40 -1.45 -9.19
C HIS A 174 11.13 -1.61 -10.03
N LYS A 175 10.51 -2.79 -10.02
CA LYS A 175 9.26 -3.05 -10.76
C LYS A 175 8.13 -2.11 -10.36
N ARG A 176 8.00 -1.81 -9.05
CA ARG A 176 7.01 -0.83 -8.57
C ARG A 176 7.33 0.59 -9.04
N GLN A 177 8.60 0.94 -9.13
CA GLN A 177 9.05 2.23 -9.63
C GLN A 177 8.72 2.39 -11.12
N GLU A 178 8.93 1.35 -11.94
CA GLU A 178 8.51 1.31 -13.34
C GLU A 178 6.99 1.45 -13.46
N MET A 179 6.23 0.62 -12.74
CA MET A 179 4.77 0.67 -12.72
C MET A 179 4.24 2.06 -12.32
N ALA A 180 4.89 2.73 -11.36
CA ALA A 180 4.49 4.08 -10.95
C ALA A 180 4.65 5.13 -12.05
N CYS A 181 5.48 4.88 -13.05
CA CYS A 181 5.71 5.76 -14.21
C CYS A 181 4.91 5.35 -15.45
N GLU A 182 4.11 4.30 -15.38
CA GLU A 182 3.25 3.85 -16.46
C GLU A 182 1.93 4.66 -16.56
N LYS A 183 1.21 4.50 -17.67
CA LYS A 183 -0.13 5.04 -17.82
C LYS A 183 -1.12 4.24 -16.96
N ALA A 184 -2.13 4.90 -16.40
CA ALA A 184 -3.18 4.25 -15.64
C ALA A 184 -3.93 3.14 -16.40
N THR A 185 -3.97 3.22 -17.73
CA THR A 185 -4.57 2.21 -18.60
C THR A 185 -3.69 0.98 -18.84
N THR A 186 -2.42 1.02 -18.41
CA THR A 186 -1.45 -0.07 -18.57
C THR A 186 -1.26 -0.84 -17.27
N VAL A 187 -1.49 -0.20 -16.13
CA VAL A 187 -1.39 -0.75 -14.79
C VAL A 187 -2.69 -1.47 -14.40
#